data_fb2ee62c29e1d528b0e9019eaf485d48
#
_entry.id   fb2ee62c29e1d528b0e9019eaf485d48
#
_cell.length_a   1.000
_cell.length_b   1.000
_cell.length_c   1.000
_cell.angle_alpha   90.00
_cell.angle_beta   90.00
_cell.angle_gamma   90.00
#
_symmetry.space_group_name_H-M   'P 1'
#
loop_
_entity.id
_entity.type
_entity.pdbx_description
1 polymer ?
#
loop_
_entity_poly.entity_id
_entity_poly.type
_entity_poly.pdbx_seq_one_letter_code
_entity_poly.pdbx_strand_id
1 'polypeptide(L)'
;MEQPDVWNDAEKAQALGKERVSLEQVVNTIKNLEQGLEDVDGLLELAVEAEDEATFNEAVAELDELEQQLAKLEFRRMFSGEHDACDCYVDLQAGSGGTEAQDWTEMLLRMYLRWAESKGFKTELMEVSDGDVAGVKSATIRVSGEYAFGWLRTETGIHRLVRKSPFDSNNRRHTSFSAAFVYPEIDNDIDIEINPADLRIDVYRASGAGGQHVNKTESAVRITHMPSGIVVQCQNDRSQHKNKDQAMKQLKAKLYELELQKKNADKQAMEDNKSDIGWGSQIRSYVLDDSRIKDLRTGVENRNTQAVLDGDLDRFIEASLKAGL
;
A
#
# COMPACT_ATOMS: atom_id res chain seq x y z
N MET A 1 -8.68 32.89 -2.07
CA MET A 1 -9.91 33.29 -1.33
C MET A 1 -10.27 34.76 -1.48
N GLU A 2 -9.37 35.60 -1.94
CA GLU A 2 -9.61 37.05 -2.12
C GLU A 2 -10.39 37.36 -3.42
N GLN A 3 -10.56 36.43 -4.33
CA GLN A 3 -11.30 36.63 -5.58
C GLN A 3 -12.80 36.43 -5.35
N PRO A 4 -13.66 37.38 -5.79
CA PRO A 4 -15.11 37.31 -5.56
C PRO A 4 -15.79 36.07 -6.17
N ASP A 5 -15.23 35.50 -7.24
CA ASP A 5 -15.80 34.38 -7.96
C ASP A 5 -15.73 33.04 -7.19
N VAL A 6 -14.86 32.96 -6.19
CA VAL A 6 -14.71 31.75 -5.34
C VAL A 6 -15.96 31.50 -4.50
N TRP A 7 -16.67 32.56 -4.11
CA TRP A 7 -17.86 32.49 -3.25
C TRP A 7 -19.15 32.15 -4.00
N ASN A 8 -19.11 32.13 -5.35
CA ASN A 8 -20.26 31.77 -6.17
C ASN A 8 -20.47 30.25 -6.29
N ASP A 9 -19.44 29.45 -5.93
CA ASP A 9 -19.46 27.99 -5.94
C ASP A 9 -19.20 27.48 -4.51
N ALA A 10 -20.26 27.00 -3.87
CA ALA A 10 -20.18 26.55 -2.47
C ALA A 10 -19.26 25.35 -2.26
N GLU A 11 -19.20 24.40 -3.21
CA GLU A 11 -18.33 23.22 -3.11
C GLU A 11 -16.87 23.61 -3.25
N LYS A 12 -16.57 24.46 -4.22
CA LYS A 12 -15.21 24.98 -4.44
C LYS A 12 -14.73 25.85 -3.29
N ALA A 13 -15.61 26.69 -2.71
CA ALA A 13 -15.28 27.47 -1.54
C ALA A 13 -14.99 26.60 -0.32
N GLN A 14 -15.75 25.51 -0.13
CA GLN A 14 -15.54 24.56 0.96
C GLN A 14 -14.23 23.76 0.77
N ALA A 15 -13.92 23.31 -0.44
CA ALA A 15 -12.67 22.63 -0.75
C ALA A 15 -11.44 23.52 -0.46
N LEU A 16 -11.44 24.75 -0.98
CA LEU A 16 -10.39 25.74 -0.72
C LEU A 16 -10.30 26.12 0.77
N GLY A 17 -11.43 26.12 1.48
CA GLY A 17 -11.46 26.33 2.93
C GLY A 17 -10.75 25.23 3.71
N LYS A 18 -10.99 23.99 3.35
CA LYS A 18 -10.31 22.80 3.94
C LYS A 18 -8.80 22.82 3.64
N GLU A 19 -8.45 23.08 2.38
CA GLU A 19 -7.05 23.17 1.95
C GLU A 19 -6.30 24.27 2.70
N ARG A 20 -6.90 25.46 2.83
CA ARG A 20 -6.33 26.55 3.61
C ARG A 20 -6.08 26.16 5.07
N VAL A 21 -7.05 25.56 5.75
CA VAL A 21 -6.91 25.11 7.14
C VAL A 21 -5.77 24.09 7.28
N SER A 22 -5.67 23.16 6.34
CA SER A 22 -4.58 22.18 6.33
C SER A 22 -3.21 22.82 6.16
N LEU A 23 -3.08 23.77 5.22
CA LEU A 23 -1.82 24.49 4.99
C LEU A 23 -1.46 25.41 6.18
N GLU A 24 -2.43 26.13 6.74
CA GLU A 24 -2.23 26.97 7.94
C GLU A 24 -1.75 26.11 9.13
N GLN A 25 -2.30 24.90 9.29
CA GLN A 25 -1.87 23.99 10.35
C GLN A 25 -0.41 23.55 10.18
N VAL A 26 0.01 23.20 8.94
CA VAL A 26 1.41 22.85 8.65
C VAL A 26 2.35 24.02 8.93
N VAL A 27 2.01 25.22 8.43
CA VAL A 27 2.83 26.44 8.64
C VAL A 27 2.95 26.78 10.14
N ASN A 28 1.85 26.68 10.87
CA ASN A 28 1.88 26.95 12.32
C ASN A 28 2.70 25.90 13.07
N THR A 29 2.61 24.62 12.69
CA THR A 29 3.44 23.57 13.30
C THR A 29 4.93 23.82 13.06
N ILE A 30 5.32 24.22 11.84
CA ILE A 30 6.73 24.55 11.53
C ILE A 30 7.21 25.73 12.37
N LYS A 31 6.41 26.81 12.47
CA LYS A 31 6.77 27.98 13.28
C LYS A 31 6.89 27.63 14.76
N ASN A 32 6.00 26.80 15.28
CA ASN A 32 6.07 26.36 16.67
C ASN A 32 7.31 25.49 16.94
N LEU A 33 7.69 24.63 16.00
CA LEU A 33 8.93 23.86 16.10
C LEU A 33 10.17 24.75 16.06
N GLU A 34 10.19 25.77 15.18
CA GLU A 34 11.28 26.73 15.07
C GLU A 34 11.43 27.54 16.37
N GLN A 35 10.32 28.06 16.89
CA GLN A 35 10.32 28.81 18.16
C GLN A 35 10.71 27.90 19.34
N GLY A 36 10.16 26.68 19.41
CA GLY A 36 10.52 25.73 20.48
C GLY A 36 12.00 25.36 20.48
N LEU A 37 12.63 25.22 19.31
CA LEU A 37 14.06 24.97 19.22
C LEU A 37 14.88 26.17 19.75
N GLU A 38 14.47 27.43 19.44
CA GLU A 38 15.12 28.63 19.97
C GLU A 38 14.95 28.72 21.50
N ASP A 39 13.77 28.36 22.02
CA ASP A 39 13.48 28.38 23.45
C ASP A 39 14.31 27.31 24.19
N VAL A 40 14.41 26.07 23.64
CA VAL A 40 15.24 25.03 24.22
C VAL A 40 16.73 25.36 24.20
N ASP A 41 17.22 26.00 23.13
CA ASP A 41 18.61 26.47 23.03
C ASP A 41 18.92 27.47 24.15
N GLY A 42 18.02 28.44 24.35
CA GLY A 42 18.12 29.41 25.43
C GLY A 42 18.07 28.79 26.85
N LEU A 43 17.20 27.77 27.03
CA LEU A 43 17.12 27.03 28.31
C LEU A 43 18.41 26.24 28.59
N LEU A 44 18.97 25.61 27.55
CA LEU A 44 20.25 24.86 27.69
C LEU A 44 21.42 25.78 28.03
N GLU A 45 21.51 26.99 27.42
CA GLU A 45 22.54 27.96 27.76
C GLU A 45 22.42 28.37 29.22
N LEU A 46 21.22 28.69 29.69
CA LEU A 46 20.96 29.08 31.08
C LEU A 46 21.25 27.96 32.08
N ALA A 47 20.86 26.71 31.73
CA ALA A 47 21.11 25.55 32.57
C ALA A 47 22.62 25.29 32.76
N VAL A 48 23.40 25.47 31.68
CA VAL A 48 24.87 25.32 31.74
C VAL A 48 25.53 26.43 32.53
N GLU A 49 25.10 27.69 32.36
CA GLU A 49 25.66 28.81 33.11
C GLU A 49 25.34 28.74 34.62
N ALA A 50 24.15 28.24 34.97
CA ALA A 50 23.70 28.12 36.36
C ALA A 50 24.08 26.78 37.01
N GLU A 51 24.68 25.84 36.27
CA GLU A 51 24.91 24.43 36.70
C GLU A 51 23.63 23.79 37.25
N ASP A 52 22.45 24.10 36.66
CA ASP A 52 21.13 23.66 37.10
C ASP A 52 20.70 22.41 36.32
N GLU A 53 20.84 21.23 36.97
CA GLU A 53 20.44 19.93 36.41
C GLU A 53 18.93 19.82 36.20
N ALA A 54 18.10 20.50 36.97
CA ALA A 54 16.65 20.46 36.81
C ALA A 54 16.22 21.15 35.50
N THR A 55 16.73 22.37 35.26
CA THR A 55 16.49 23.13 34.02
C THR A 55 17.05 22.37 32.80
N PHE A 56 18.21 21.70 32.94
CA PHE A 56 18.75 20.87 31.86
C PHE A 56 17.79 19.70 31.49
N ASN A 57 17.28 18.97 32.48
CA ASN A 57 16.35 17.89 32.26
C ASN A 57 15.01 18.37 31.68
N GLU A 58 14.55 19.56 32.02
CA GLU A 58 13.36 20.18 31.42
C GLU A 58 13.58 20.46 29.92
N ALA A 59 14.71 21.08 29.58
CA ALA A 59 15.09 21.35 28.20
C ALA A 59 15.19 20.03 27.34
N VAL A 60 15.73 18.94 27.92
CA VAL A 60 15.78 17.64 27.25
C VAL A 60 14.38 17.09 27.02
N ALA A 61 13.47 17.18 28.00
CA ALA A 61 12.10 16.71 27.84
C ALA A 61 11.34 17.50 26.76
N GLU A 62 11.55 18.81 26.70
CA GLU A 62 10.95 19.66 25.66
C GLU A 62 11.50 19.34 24.26
N LEU A 63 12.81 19.04 24.16
CA LEU A 63 13.44 18.59 22.92
C LEU A 63 12.82 17.25 22.41
N ASP A 64 12.57 16.31 23.31
CA ASP A 64 11.91 15.05 22.98
C ASP A 64 10.48 15.27 22.46
N GLU A 65 9.74 16.24 23.01
CA GLU A 65 8.42 16.60 22.51
C GLU A 65 8.47 17.23 21.11
N LEU A 66 9.45 18.10 20.86
CA LEU A 66 9.67 18.71 19.55
C LEU A 66 10.05 17.65 18.51
N GLU A 67 10.88 16.66 18.87
CA GLU A 67 11.23 15.53 17.99
C GLU A 67 9.99 14.73 17.61
N GLN A 68 9.10 14.45 18.56
CA GLN A 68 7.83 13.76 18.28
C GLN A 68 6.92 14.58 17.37
N GLN A 69 6.86 15.91 17.54
CA GLN A 69 6.07 16.77 16.66
C GLN A 69 6.65 16.82 15.25
N LEU A 70 7.97 16.87 15.11
CA LEU A 70 8.66 16.81 13.83
C LEU A 70 8.40 15.47 13.12
N ALA A 71 8.50 14.36 13.84
CA ALA A 71 8.23 13.04 13.31
C ALA A 71 6.78 12.93 12.76
N LYS A 72 5.79 13.53 13.45
CA LYS A 72 4.41 13.60 12.96
C LYS A 72 4.27 14.45 11.69
N LEU A 73 5.04 15.52 11.58
CA LEU A 73 5.04 16.40 10.40
C LEU A 73 5.68 15.68 9.20
N GLU A 74 6.82 15.02 9.40
CA GLU A 74 7.46 14.17 8.39
C GLU A 74 6.53 13.06 7.92
N PHE A 75 5.85 12.40 8.85
CA PHE A 75 4.85 11.38 8.55
C PHE A 75 3.75 11.93 7.63
N ARG A 76 3.18 13.10 7.94
CA ARG A 76 2.18 13.75 7.09
C ARG A 76 2.71 14.08 5.69
N ARG A 77 3.99 14.45 5.58
CA ARG A 77 4.63 14.72 4.28
C ARG A 77 4.77 13.46 3.43
N MET A 78 5.02 12.30 4.04
CA MET A 78 5.10 11.01 3.33
C MET A 78 3.78 10.64 2.65
N PHE A 79 2.65 11.12 3.17
CA PHE A 79 1.29 10.84 2.68
C PHE A 79 0.65 12.10 2.06
N SER A 80 1.35 12.73 1.12
CA SER A 80 0.89 13.94 0.42
C SER A 80 0.20 13.64 -0.92
N GLY A 81 0.13 12.38 -1.34
CA GLY A 81 -0.56 11.95 -2.55
C GLY A 81 -2.07 12.09 -2.44
N GLU A 82 -2.72 12.42 -3.56
CA GLU A 82 -4.17 12.66 -3.63
C GLU A 82 -5.00 11.48 -3.07
N HIS A 83 -4.49 10.25 -3.19
CA HIS A 83 -5.19 9.03 -2.78
C HIS A 83 -4.57 8.34 -1.57
N ASP A 84 -3.52 8.91 -0.97
CA ASP A 84 -2.81 8.29 0.14
C ASP A 84 -3.72 8.00 1.34
N ALA A 85 -4.74 8.83 1.56
CA ALA A 85 -5.72 8.65 2.63
C ALA A 85 -6.78 7.55 2.37
N CYS A 86 -6.80 6.99 1.15
CA CYS A 86 -7.80 5.99 0.77
C CYS A 86 -7.50 4.60 1.35
N ASP A 87 -8.55 3.79 1.45
CA ASP A 87 -8.43 2.33 1.55
C ASP A 87 -7.77 1.78 0.27
N CYS A 88 -7.23 0.58 0.32
CA CYS A 88 -6.59 -0.02 -0.85
C CYS A 88 -6.92 -1.48 -1.05
N TYR A 89 -6.63 -1.94 -2.25
CA TYR A 89 -6.58 -3.35 -2.61
C TYR A 89 -5.14 -3.75 -2.87
N VAL A 90 -4.77 -4.95 -2.43
CA VAL A 90 -3.49 -5.58 -2.72
C VAL A 90 -3.76 -6.88 -3.47
N ASP A 91 -3.36 -6.92 -4.73
CA ASP A 91 -3.41 -8.11 -5.57
C ASP A 91 -2.04 -8.79 -5.53
N LEU A 92 -2.02 -10.05 -5.18
CA LEU A 92 -0.83 -10.91 -5.18
C LEU A 92 -0.97 -11.95 -6.28
N GLN A 93 0.08 -12.15 -7.06
CA GLN A 93 0.09 -13.15 -8.14
C GLN A 93 1.39 -13.95 -8.13
N ALA A 94 1.25 -15.26 -8.20
CA ALA A 94 2.39 -16.14 -8.35
C ALA A 94 3.05 -15.95 -9.74
N GLY A 95 4.34 -15.68 -9.72
CA GLY A 95 5.14 -15.57 -10.93
C GLY A 95 5.72 -16.91 -11.37
N SER A 96 6.87 -16.84 -12.04
CA SER A 96 7.60 -18.05 -12.47
C SER A 96 8.14 -18.83 -11.27
N GLY A 97 7.94 -20.15 -11.23
CA GLY A 97 8.44 -21.04 -10.18
C GLY A 97 7.49 -22.19 -9.80
N GLY A 98 6.34 -22.31 -10.47
CA GLY A 98 5.38 -23.40 -10.20
C GLY A 98 4.88 -23.40 -8.76
N THR A 99 4.83 -24.59 -8.12
CA THR A 99 4.37 -24.75 -6.72
C THR A 99 5.15 -23.86 -5.73
N GLU A 100 6.44 -23.67 -5.94
CA GLU A 100 7.28 -22.83 -5.09
C GLU A 100 6.86 -21.35 -5.15
N ALA A 101 6.48 -20.85 -6.33
CA ALA A 101 5.98 -19.47 -6.47
C ALA A 101 4.58 -19.32 -5.87
N GLN A 102 3.75 -20.35 -5.94
CA GLN A 102 2.42 -20.36 -5.30
C GLN A 102 2.53 -20.34 -3.78
N ASP A 103 3.45 -21.11 -3.19
CA ASP A 103 3.75 -21.10 -1.77
C ASP A 103 4.33 -19.74 -1.34
N TRP A 104 5.22 -19.17 -2.15
CA TRP A 104 5.74 -17.83 -1.92
C TRP A 104 4.65 -16.75 -1.87
N THR A 105 3.68 -16.84 -2.77
CA THR A 105 2.54 -15.92 -2.82
C THR A 105 1.68 -16.03 -1.55
N GLU A 106 1.47 -17.25 -1.04
CA GLU A 106 0.79 -17.47 0.24
C GLU A 106 1.57 -16.87 1.42
N MET A 107 2.90 -17.02 1.43
CA MET A 107 3.75 -16.40 2.44
C MET A 107 3.66 -14.86 2.40
N LEU A 108 3.63 -14.25 1.21
CA LEU A 108 3.44 -12.81 1.06
C LEU A 108 2.06 -12.37 1.53
N LEU A 109 1.01 -13.12 1.19
CA LEU A 109 -0.34 -12.85 1.66
C LEU A 109 -0.39 -12.81 3.20
N ARG A 110 0.17 -13.83 3.84
CA ARG A 110 0.26 -13.88 5.31
C ARG A 110 1.06 -12.71 5.88
N MET A 111 2.17 -12.35 5.24
CA MET A 111 3.02 -11.23 5.66
C MET A 111 2.26 -9.90 5.65
N TYR A 112 1.53 -9.60 4.57
CA TYR A 112 0.74 -8.37 4.49
C TYR A 112 -0.45 -8.37 5.43
N LEU A 113 -1.14 -9.50 5.62
CA LEU A 113 -2.23 -9.60 6.58
C LEU A 113 -1.75 -9.32 8.02
N ARG A 114 -0.61 -9.88 8.42
CA ARG A 114 -0.03 -9.66 9.75
C ARG A 114 0.46 -8.23 9.95
N TRP A 115 1.08 -7.67 8.91
CA TRP A 115 1.46 -6.27 8.95
C TRP A 115 0.25 -5.35 9.12
N ALA A 116 -0.80 -5.57 8.35
CA ALA A 116 -2.03 -4.79 8.45
C ALA A 116 -2.68 -4.93 9.84
N GLU A 117 -2.71 -6.15 10.40
CA GLU A 117 -3.20 -6.39 11.76
C GLU A 117 -2.36 -5.63 12.81
N SER A 118 -1.03 -5.64 12.69
CA SER A 118 -0.13 -4.92 13.60
C SER A 118 -0.33 -3.41 13.57
N LYS A 119 -0.74 -2.86 12.42
CA LYS A 119 -1.10 -1.44 12.22
C LYS A 119 -2.53 -1.11 12.66
N GLY A 120 -3.31 -2.11 13.05
CA GLY A 120 -4.73 -1.92 13.38
C GLY A 120 -5.63 -1.72 12.17
N PHE A 121 -5.15 -2.05 10.97
CA PHE A 121 -5.96 -2.00 9.76
C PHE A 121 -6.93 -3.17 9.70
N LYS A 122 -8.11 -2.90 9.16
CA LYS A 122 -9.09 -3.94 8.88
C LYS A 122 -8.77 -4.57 7.53
N THR A 123 -8.66 -5.90 7.50
CA THR A 123 -8.42 -6.64 6.26
C THR A 123 -9.63 -7.49 5.89
N GLU A 124 -9.93 -7.56 4.59
CA GLU A 124 -10.98 -8.41 4.04
C GLU A 124 -10.41 -9.18 2.84
N LEU A 125 -10.48 -10.49 2.90
CA LEU A 125 -10.06 -11.36 1.81
C LEU A 125 -11.14 -11.39 0.74
N MET A 126 -10.87 -10.77 -0.42
CA MET A 126 -11.85 -10.61 -1.50
C MET A 126 -11.89 -11.82 -2.40
N GLU A 127 -10.73 -12.34 -2.76
CA GLU A 127 -10.57 -13.50 -3.62
C GLU A 127 -9.28 -14.25 -3.29
N VAL A 128 -9.35 -15.58 -3.38
CA VAL A 128 -8.18 -16.45 -3.34
C VAL A 128 -8.37 -17.53 -4.39
N SER A 129 -7.34 -17.76 -5.18
CA SER A 129 -7.24 -18.89 -6.10
C SER A 129 -6.15 -19.82 -5.59
N ASP A 130 -6.55 -20.99 -5.11
CA ASP A 130 -5.63 -21.97 -4.54
C ASP A 130 -4.63 -22.50 -5.59
N GLY A 131 -3.44 -22.84 -5.13
CA GLY A 131 -2.43 -23.52 -5.91
C GLY A 131 -2.83 -24.96 -6.25
N ASP A 132 -2.19 -25.54 -7.26
CA ASP A 132 -2.53 -26.92 -7.70
C ASP A 132 -2.11 -27.97 -6.66
N VAL A 133 -1.05 -27.73 -5.91
CA VAL A 133 -0.48 -28.65 -4.91
C VAL A 133 -0.36 -27.97 -3.54
N ALA A 134 0.09 -26.72 -3.50
CA ALA A 134 0.25 -25.92 -2.29
C ALA A 134 0.23 -24.43 -2.64
N GLY A 135 0.02 -23.59 -1.63
CA GLY A 135 0.03 -22.16 -1.78
C GLY A 135 -1.15 -21.59 -2.56
N VAL A 136 -1.02 -20.35 -3.02
CA VAL A 136 -2.04 -19.61 -3.78
C VAL A 136 -1.49 -19.13 -5.13
N LYS A 137 -2.31 -19.24 -6.18
CA LYS A 137 -2.00 -18.68 -7.51
C LYS A 137 -2.15 -17.17 -7.51
N SER A 138 -3.23 -16.70 -6.90
CA SER A 138 -3.54 -15.29 -6.74
C SER A 138 -4.39 -15.04 -5.51
N ALA A 139 -4.24 -13.88 -4.91
CA ALA A 139 -5.09 -13.42 -3.82
C ALA A 139 -5.30 -11.91 -3.93
N THR A 140 -6.52 -11.46 -3.62
CA THR A 140 -6.87 -10.04 -3.50
C THR A 140 -7.33 -9.78 -2.08
N ILE A 141 -6.68 -8.87 -1.39
CA ILE A 141 -7.09 -8.37 -0.07
C ILE A 141 -7.48 -6.91 -0.16
N ARG A 142 -8.53 -6.54 0.54
CA ARG A 142 -8.87 -5.15 0.83
C ARG A 142 -8.28 -4.78 2.17
N VAL A 143 -7.58 -3.66 2.24
CA VAL A 143 -7.01 -3.11 3.48
C VAL A 143 -7.66 -1.76 3.74
N SER A 144 -8.30 -1.62 4.89
CA SER A 144 -9.03 -0.42 5.27
C SER A 144 -8.44 0.19 6.54
N GLY A 145 -8.18 1.47 6.49
CA GLY A 145 -7.64 2.24 7.61
C GLY A 145 -7.02 3.55 7.17
N GLU A 146 -6.60 4.33 8.13
CA GLU A 146 -6.05 5.66 7.86
C GLU A 146 -4.73 5.57 7.07
N TYR A 147 -4.72 6.15 5.87
CA TYR A 147 -3.59 6.09 4.93
C TYR A 147 -3.18 4.68 4.49
N ALA A 148 -4.12 3.74 4.41
CA ALA A 148 -3.81 2.35 4.02
C ALA A 148 -3.14 2.28 2.64
N PHE A 149 -3.64 3.03 1.64
CA PHE A 149 -3.01 3.11 0.32
C PHE A 149 -1.65 3.78 0.40
N GLY A 150 -1.55 4.90 1.11
CA GLY A 150 -0.29 5.65 1.27
C GLY A 150 0.84 4.79 1.81
N TRP A 151 0.55 3.95 2.80
CA TRP A 151 1.51 2.99 3.35
C TRP A 151 1.93 1.93 2.33
N LEU A 152 0.98 1.34 1.62
CA LEU A 152 1.23 0.15 0.80
C LEU A 152 1.60 0.46 -0.66
N ARG A 153 1.39 1.69 -1.17
CA ARG A 153 1.63 2.05 -2.58
C ARG A 153 3.03 1.70 -3.08
N THR A 154 4.01 1.81 -2.19
CA THR A 154 5.41 1.50 -2.50
C THR A 154 5.73 0.01 -2.54
N GLU A 155 4.79 -0.86 -2.14
CA GLU A 155 4.94 -2.31 -2.17
C GLU A 155 4.57 -2.92 -3.55
N THR A 156 4.11 -2.09 -4.49
CA THR A 156 3.87 -2.52 -5.87
C THR A 156 5.17 -2.92 -6.55
N GLY A 157 5.24 -4.18 -7.01
CA GLY A 157 6.40 -4.70 -7.73
C GLY A 157 6.63 -6.20 -7.53
N ILE A 158 7.81 -6.67 -7.90
CA ILE A 158 8.17 -8.08 -7.84
C ILE A 158 8.99 -8.38 -6.59
N HIS A 159 8.53 -9.36 -5.83
CA HIS A 159 9.18 -9.92 -4.66
C HIS A 159 9.88 -11.23 -5.02
N ARG A 160 11.20 -11.27 -4.85
CA ARG A 160 12.02 -12.43 -5.16
C ARG A 160 12.32 -13.23 -3.91
N LEU A 161 11.94 -14.51 -3.90
CA LEU A 161 12.34 -15.47 -2.86
C LEU A 161 13.49 -16.34 -3.34
N VAL A 162 14.47 -16.55 -2.48
CA VAL A 162 15.56 -17.54 -2.65
C VAL A 162 15.63 -18.38 -1.38
N ARG A 163 15.37 -19.68 -1.48
CA ARG A 163 15.46 -20.63 -0.37
C ARG A 163 15.69 -22.06 -0.86
N LYS A 164 16.03 -22.95 0.06
CA LYS A 164 15.93 -24.39 -0.19
C LYS A 164 14.46 -24.78 -0.26
N SER A 165 14.05 -25.37 -1.40
CA SER A 165 12.65 -25.69 -1.64
C SER A 165 12.18 -26.87 -0.78
N PRO A 166 11.09 -26.76 -0.03
CA PRO A 166 10.48 -27.87 0.68
C PRO A 166 9.78 -28.87 -0.29
N PHE A 167 9.55 -28.47 -1.54
CA PHE A 167 8.90 -29.30 -2.56
C PHE A 167 9.91 -30.05 -3.44
N ASP A 168 11.20 -29.78 -3.34
CA ASP A 168 12.27 -30.48 -4.05
C ASP A 168 12.85 -31.61 -3.18
N SER A 169 12.74 -32.85 -3.66
CA SER A 169 13.26 -34.02 -2.97
C SER A 169 14.77 -33.96 -2.68
N ASN A 170 15.52 -33.19 -3.48
CA ASN A 170 16.97 -32.99 -3.31
C ASN A 170 17.29 -31.75 -2.48
N ASN A 171 16.29 -31.04 -1.96
CA ASN A 171 16.46 -29.86 -1.11
C ASN A 171 17.33 -28.77 -1.77
N ARG A 172 17.24 -28.61 -3.08
CA ARG A 172 18.01 -27.65 -3.85
C ARG A 172 17.50 -26.23 -3.62
N ARG A 173 18.39 -25.27 -3.83
CA ARG A 173 18.09 -23.84 -3.77
C ARG A 173 17.29 -23.42 -5.00
N HIS A 174 16.12 -22.84 -4.77
CA HIS A 174 15.22 -22.34 -5.82
C HIS A 174 15.06 -20.83 -5.71
N THR A 175 14.75 -20.21 -6.83
CA THR A 175 14.36 -18.80 -6.92
C THR A 175 12.95 -18.73 -7.45
N SER A 176 12.08 -18.03 -6.74
CA SER A 176 10.67 -17.86 -7.10
C SER A 176 10.28 -16.39 -7.03
N PHE A 177 9.31 -16.02 -7.81
CA PHE A 177 8.84 -14.66 -7.93
C PHE A 177 7.34 -14.59 -7.63
N SER A 178 6.93 -13.53 -6.96
CA SER A 178 5.55 -13.16 -6.79
C SER A 178 5.41 -11.66 -7.00
N ALA A 179 4.37 -11.25 -7.69
CA ALA A 179 4.06 -9.85 -7.92
C ALA A 179 3.03 -9.37 -6.89
N ALA A 180 3.26 -8.19 -6.32
CA ALA A 180 2.27 -7.44 -5.56
C ALA A 180 1.87 -6.22 -6.36
N PHE A 181 0.57 -5.92 -6.41
CA PHE A 181 0.04 -4.73 -7.04
C PHE A 181 -0.95 -4.06 -6.09
N VAL A 182 -0.65 -2.81 -5.71
CA VAL A 182 -1.45 -2.02 -4.78
C VAL A 182 -2.15 -0.91 -5.53
N TYR A 183 -3.46 -0.76 -5.30
CA TYR A 183 -4.25 0.30 -5.90
C TYR A 183 -5.31 0.83 -4.93
N PRO A 184 -5.64 2.14 -5.00
CA PRO A 184 -6.54 2.77 -4.05
C PRO A 184 -8.00 2.30 -4.25
N GLU A 185 -8.74 2.26 -3.16
CA GLU A 185 -10.21 2.21 -3.23
C GLU A 185 -10.74 3.63 -3.43
N ILE A 186 -11.27 3.90 -4.60
CA ILE A 186 -11.77 5.22 -4.95
C ILE A 186 -13.28 5.23 -4.77
N ASP A 187 -13.75 6.06 -3.86
CA ASP A 187 -15.15 6.42 -3.78
C ASP A 187 -15.51 7.39 -4.93
N ASN A 188 -16.68 7.24 -5.45
CA ASN A 188 -17.43 7.78 -6.57
C ASN A 188 -17.05 9.13 -7.23
N ASP A 189 -15.99 9.85 -6.87
CA ASP A 189 -15.73 11.21 -7.33
C ASP A 189 -14.79 11.36 -8.56
N ILE A 190 -14.27 10.28 -9.10
CA ILE A 190 -13.57 10.33 -10.38
C ILE A 190 -14.50 9.76 -11.45
N ASP A 191 -14.88 10.64 -12.36
CA ASP A 191 -15.78 10.40 -13.51
C ASP A 191 -15.15 9.43 -14.52
N ILE A 192 -14.89 8.19 -14.08
CA ILE A 192 -14.67 7.10 -15.02
C ILE A 192 -16.06 6.60 -15.39
N GLU A 193 -16.56 7.09 -16.49
CA GLU A 193 -17.76 6.53 -17.14
C GLU A 193 -17.42 5.12 -17.63
N ILE A 194 -17.85 4.12 -16.85
CA ILE A 194 -17.79 2.73 -17.29
C ILE A 194 -19.05 2.48 -18.12
N ASN A 195 -18.87 2.35 -19.43
CA ASN A 195 -19.98 1.97 -20.30
C ASN A 195 -20.37 0.51 -20.02
N PRO A 196 -21.62 0.22 -19.63
CA PRO A 196 -22.05 -1.16 -19.38
C PRO A 196 -21.91 -2.08 -20.60
N ALA A 197 -21.90 -1.54 -21.82
CA ALA A 197 -21.71 -2.30 -23.05
C ALA A 197 -20.28 -2.88 -23.17
N ASP A 198 -19.31 -2.27 -22.51
CA ASP A 198 -17.91 -2.70 -22.51
C ASP A 198 -17.59 -3.74 -21.42
N LEU A 199 -18.61 -4.09 -20.63
CA LEU A 199 -18.48 -5.05 -19.56
C LEU A 199 -19.02 -6.44 -19.94
N ARG A 200 -18.20 -7.45 -19.84
CA ARG A 200 -18.66 -8.83 -19.82
C ARG A 200 -18.77 -9.27 -18.36
N ILE A 201 -19.98 -9.62 -17.94
CA ILE A 201 -20.28 -10.08 -16.60
C ILE A 201 -20.59 -11.57 -16.67
N ASP A 202 -19.73 -12.38 -16.08
CA ASP A 202 -19.89 -13.82 -15.96
C ASP A 202 -20.25 -14.15 -14.50
N VAL A 203 -21.31 -14.94 -14.32
CA VAL A 203 -21.72 -15.47 -13.01
C VAL A 203 -21.34 -16.93 -12.94
N TYR A 204 -20.70 -17.35 -11.86
CA TYR A 204 -20.27 -18.73 -11.70
C TYR A 204 -20.42 -19.20 -10.25
N ARG A 205 -20.26 -20.50 -10.05
CA ARG A 205 -20.33 -21.08 -8.70
C ARG A 205 -19.00 -20.83 -7.98
N ALA A 206 -19.09 -20.26 -6.79
CA ALA A 206 -17.93 -20.09 -5.95
C ALA A 206 -17.26 -21.45 -5.68
N SER A 207 -15.94 -21.53 -5.91
CA SER A 207 -15.13 -22.70 -5.55
C SER A 207 -14.31 -22.36 -4.31
N GLY A 208 -14.59 -23.04 -3.19
CA GLY A 208 -13.87 -22.85 -1.94
C GLY A 208 -14.28 -23.87 -0.89
N ALA A 209 -13.50 -23.99 0.18
CA ALA A 209 -13.78 -24.84 1.34
C ALA A 209 -14.98 -24.28 2.12
N GLY A 210 -16.18 -24.56 1.67
CA GLY A 210 -17.45 -24.19 2.30
C GLY A 210 -18.48 -25.29 2.11
N GLY A 211 -19.36 -25.50 3.12
CA GLY A 211 -20.34 -26.57 3.16
C GLY A 211 -21.31 -26.57 1.96
N GLN A 212 -22.17 -27.59 1.86
CA GLN A 212 -23.09 -27.89 0.74
C GLN A 212 -23.89 -26.69 0.16
N HIS A 213 -23.99 -25.56 0.87
CA HIS A 213 -24.72 -24.39 0.40
C HIS A 213 -23.90 -23.47 -0.53
N VAL A 214 -22.57 -23.43 -0.39
CA VAL A 214 -21.67 -22.60 -1.21
C VAL A 214 -21.57 -23.15 -2.63
N ASN A 215 -21.67 -24.46 -2.77
CA ASN A 215 -21.55 -25.15 -4.07
C ASN A 215 -22.87 -25.20 -4.89
N LYS A 216 -23.99 -24.67 -4.38
CA LYS A 216 -25.30 -24.72 -5.06
C LYS A 216 -25.76 -23.40 -5.64
N THR A 217 -25.21 -22.26 -5.21
CA THR A 217 -25.64 -20.93 -5.68
C THR A 217 -24.57 -20.27 -6.53
N GLU A 218 -24.95 -19.80 -7.70
CA GLU A 218 -24.06 -19.02 -8.59
C GLU A 218 -24.01 -17.58 -8.10
N SER A 219 -23.30 -17.33 -7.00
CA SER A 219 -23.17 -16.01 -6.37
C SER A 219 -21.87 -15.30 -6.72
N ALA A 220 -20.86 -16.01 -7.23
CA ALA A 220 -19.60 -15.42 -7.64
C ALA A 220 -19.77 -14.63 -8.96
N VAL A 221 -19.18 -13.45 -9.00
CA VAL A 221 -19.25 -12.54 -10.14
C VAL A 221 -17.85 -12.25 -10.65
N ARG A 222 -17.65 -12.42 -11.95
CA ARG A 222 -16.47 -11.98 -12.68
C ARG A 222 -16.88 -10.89 -13.65
N ILE A 223 -16.18 -9.77 -13.61
CA ILE A 223 -16.38 -8.66 -14.54
C ILE A 223 -15.10 -8.51 -15.36
N THR A 224 -15.24 -8.56 -16.67
CA THR A 224 -14.15 -8.30 -17.62
C THR A 224 -14.47 -7.01 -18.35
N HIS A 225 -13.58 -6.04 -18.26
CA HIS A 225 -13.65 -4.81 -19.05
C HIS A 225 -12.97 -5.06 -20.39
N MET A 226 -13.76 -5.18 -21.46
CA MET A 226 -13.30 -5.60 -22.77
C MET A 226 -12.21 -4.70 -23.39
N PRO A 227 -12.30 -3.34 -23.29
CA PRO A 227 -11.30 -2.46 -23.89
C PRO A 227 -9.94 -2.52 -23.19
N SER A 228 -9.90 -2.66 -21.85
CA SER A 228 -8.64 -2.69 -21.08
C SER A 228 -8.14 -4.11 -20.78
N GLY A 229 -8.98 -5.14 -20.98
CA GLY A 229 -8.67 -6.52 -20.61
C GLY A 229 -8.62 -6.79 -19.10
N ILE A 230 -8.96 -5.80 -18.28
CA ILE A 230 -8.96 -5.95 -16.81
C ILE A 230 -10.06 -6.92 -16.41
N VAL A 231 -9.69 -7.88 -15.57
CA VAL A 231 -10.61 -8.85 -14.96
C VAL A 231 -10.63 -8.65 -13.46
N VAL A 232 -11.84 -8.59 -12.89
CA VAL A 232 -12.07 -8.58 -11.44
C VAL A 232 -13.07 -9.66 -11.08
N GLN A 233 -12.93 -10.24 -9.88
CA GLN A 233 -13.78 -11.30 -9.40
C GLN A 233 -14.14 -11.03 -7.94
N CYS A 234 -15.38 -11.33 -7.57
CA CYS A 234 -15.83 -11.25 -6.18
C CYS A 234 -16.76 -12.40 -5.86
N GLN A 235 -16.50 -13.12 -4.78
CA GLN A 235 -17.30 -14.27 -4.31
C GLN A 235 -17.55 -14.26 -2.80
N ASN A 236 -17.34 -13.11 -2.17
CA ASN A 236 -17.28 -12.97 -0.71
C ASN A 236 -18.64 -13.02 -0.02
N ASP A 237 -19.71 -12.60 -0.70
CA ASP A 237 -21.06 -12.58 -0.15
C ASP A 237 -21.94 -13.66 -0.81
N ARG A 238 -22.97 -14.10 -0.08
CA ARG A 238 -24.02 -14.99 -0.64
C ARG A 238 -24.93 -14.29 -1.64
N SER A 239 -24.93 -12.95 -1.65
CA SER A 239 -25.70 -12.11 -2.54
C SER A 239 -24.91 -11.77 -3.79
N GLN A 240 -25.38 -12.24 -4.95
CA GLN A 240 -24.84 -11.90 -6.27
C GLN A 240 -24.78 -10.38 -6.51
N HIS A 241 -25.79 -9.63 -6.04
CA HIS A 241 -25.82 -8.16 -6.19
C HIS A 241 -24.69 -7.48 -5.42
N LYS A 242 -24.46 -7.89 -4.18
CA LYS A 242 -23.36 -7.35 -3.38
C LYS A 242 -21.99 -7.69 -3.97
N ASN A 243 -21.80 -8.92 -4.46
CA ASN A 243 -20.57 -9.30 -5.16
C ASN A 243 -20.38 -8.50 -6.45
N LYS A 244 -21.45 -8.22 -7.18
CA LYS A 244 -21.41 -7.37 -8.38
C LYS A 244 -21.01 -5.94 -8.05
N ASP A 245 -21.61 -5.34 -7.02
CA ASP A 245 -21.29 -3.97 -6.60
C ASP A 245 -19.83 -3.86 -6.13
N GLN A 246 -19.36 -4.85 -5.39
CA GLN A 246 -17.98 -4.89 -4.93
C GLN A 246 -17.00 -5.10 -6.10
N ALA A 247 -17.31 -5.98 -7.03
CA ALA A 247 -16.51 -6.17 -8.25
C ALA A 247 -16.49 -4.90 -9.11
N MET A 248 -17.60 -4.13 -9.19
CA MET A 248 -17.63 -2.85 -9.89
C MET A 248 -16.71 -1.81 -9.21
N LYS A 249 -16.70 -1.74 -7.88
CA LYS A 249 -15.76 -0.87 -7.15
C LYS A 249 -14.30 -1.25 -7.42
N GLN A 250 -13.98 -2.55 -7.39
CA GLN A 250 -12.64 -3.04 -7.74
C GLN A 250 -12.25 -2.69 -9.17
N LEU A 251 -13.19 -2.84 -10.12
CA LEU A 251 -12.94 -2.49 -11.52
C LEU A 251 -12.65 -1.00 -11.68
N LYS A 252 -13.46 -0.14 -11.04
CA LYS A 252 -13.22 1.32 -11.05
C LYS A 252 -11.83 1.65 -10.52
N ALA A 253 -11.42 1.05 -9.41
CA ALA A 253 -10.11 1.28 -8.83
C ALA A 253 -8.97 0.86 -9.78
N LYS A 254 -9.09 -0.33 -10.42
CA LYS A 254 -8.09 -0.79 -11.40
C LYS A 254 -8.04 0.07 -12.67
N LEU A 255 -9.17 0.54 -13.14
CA LEU A 255 -9.23 1.43 -14.31
C LEU A 255 -8.59 2.79 -14.01
N TYR A 256 -8.81 3.31 -12.80
CA TYR A 256 -8.19 4.54 -12.36
C TYR A 256 -6.66 4.44 -12.32
N GLU A 257 -6.15 3.37 -11.72
CA GLU A 257 -4.71 3.14 -11.67
C GLU A 257 -4.11 3.01 -13.08
N LEU A 258 -4.81 2.33 -13.98
CA LEU A 258 -4.40 2.24 -15.39
C LEU A 258 -4.35 3.63 -16.06
N GLU A 259 -5.32 4.50 -15.78
CA GLU A 259 -5.36 5.86 -16.32
C GLU A 259 -4.28 6.75 -15.72
N LEU A 260 -4.02 6.61 -14.41
CA LEU A 260 -2.90 7.27 -13.72
C LEU A 260 -1.55 6.81 -14.29
N GLN A 261 -1.40 5.50 -14.52
CA GLN A 261 -0.19 4.96 -15.15
C GLN A 261 0.00 5.48 -16.56
N LYS A 262 -1.06 5.63 -17.36
CA LYS A 262 -0.97 6.23 -18.69
C LYS A 262 -0.51 7.69 -18.61
N LYS A 263 -1.10 8.50 -17.70
CA LYS A 263 -0.67 9.89 -17.48
C LYS A 263 0.76 10.00 -16.99
N ASN A 264 1.20 9.08 -16.13
CA ASN A 264 2.58 9.02 -15.67
C ASN A 264 3.53 8.45 -16.73
N ALA A 265 3.07 7.50 -17.56
CA ALA A 265 3.86 6.96 -18.68
C ALA A 265 4.12 8.02 -19.75
N ASP A 266 3.19 8.95 -20.00
CA ASP A 266 3.43 10.09 -20.89
C ASP A 266 4.49 11.04 -20.33
N LYS A 267 4.59 11.21 -19.00
CA LYS A 267 5.68 11.93 -18.34
C LYS A 267 6.98 11.12 -18.32
N GLN A 268 6.90 9.85 -18.10
CA GLN A 268 8.04 8.93 -17.97
C GLN A 268 8.62 8.52 -19.33
N ALA A 269 7.81 8.48 -20.41
CA ALA A 269 8.30 8.30 -21.77
C ALA A 269 9.21 9.46 -22.24
N MET A 270 9.13 10.62 -21.58
CA MET A 270 10.10 11.70 -21.75
C MET A 270 11.40 11.48 -20.95
N GLU A 271 11.39 10.69 -19.89
CA GLU A 271 12.57 10.39 -19.04
C GLU A 271 13.24 9.04 -19.34
N ASP A 272 12.50 8.05 -19.84
CA ASP A 272 12.95 6.66 -19.97
C ASP A 272 13.43 6.22 -21.35
N ASN A 273 14.06 7.09 -22.10
CA ASN A 273 14.98 6.61 -23.14
C ASN A 273 16.18 5.85 -22.56
N LYS A 274 16.08 5.37 -21.31
CA LYS A 274 17.20 4.73 -20.57
C LYS A 274 16.79 3.58 -19.67
N SER A 275 16.10 2.56 -20.12
CA SER A 275 16.36 1.20 -19.61
C SER A 275 15.35 0.18 -20.13
N ASP A 276 15.89 -0.83 -20.77
CA ASP A 276 15.26 -2.08 -21.17
C ASP A 276 14.57 -2.74 -19.97
N ILE A 277 13.25 -2.79 -19.97
CA ILE A 277 12.45 -3.41 -18.91
C ILE A 277 12.36 -4.92 -19.23
N GLY A 278 13.41 -5.63 -18.90
CA GLY A 278 13.34 -7.07 -18.73
C GLY A 278 12.77 -7.42 -17.36
N TRP A 279 11.58 -8.01 -17.33
CA TRP A 279 10.96 -8.57 -16.12
C TRP A 279 10.90 -7.61 -14.91
N GLY A 280 9.97 -6.73 -14.90
CA GLY A 280 9.50 -5.84 -13.85
C GLY A 280 10.49 -5.55 -12.72
N SER A 281 10.67 -4.33 -12.35
CA SER A 281 11.59 -3.95 -11.30
C SER A 281 11.37 -4.76 -10.03
N GLN A 282 12.33 -5.63 -9.68
CA GLN A 282 12.32 -6.33 -8.40
C GLN A 282 12.49 -5.30 -7.30
N ILE A 283 11.49 -5.19 -6.43
CA ILE A 283 11.53 -4.24 -5.33
C ILE A 283 12.26 -4.80 -4.11
N ARG A 284 12.07 -6.11 -3.82
CA ARG A 284 12.66 -6.71 -2.63
C ARG A 284 13.09 -8.16 -2.87
N SER A 285 14.26 -8.51 -2.33
CA SER A 285 14.83 -9.85 -2.39
C SER A 285 14.89 -10.47 -1.01
N TYR A 286 14.31 -11.65 -0.88
CA TYR A 286 14.21 -12.45 0.34
C TYR A 286 15.10 -13.70 0.17
N VAL A 287 16.28 -13.69 0.82
CA VAL A 287 17.23 -14.80 0.77
C VAL A 287 17.24 -15.46 2.15
N LEU A 288 16.41 -16.49 2.32
CA LEU A 288 16.16 -17.09 3.61
C LEU A 288 17.37 -17.91 4.11
N ASP A 289 18.08 -18.56 3.20
CA ASP A 289 19.29 -19.35 3.54
C ASP A 289 20.40 -18.46 4.15
N ASP A 290 20.52 -17.22 3.69
CA ASP A 290 21.52 -16.26 4.15
C ASP A 290 20.96 -15.33 5.25
N SER A 291 19.72 -15.59 5.71
CA SER A 291 19.00 -14.74 6.68
C SER A 291 19.07 -13.26 6.30
N ARG A 292 18.71 -12.93 5.05
CA ARG A 292 18.81 -11.57 4.51
C ARG A 292 17.61 -11.21 3.67
N ILE A 293 16.97 -10.12 4.01
CA ILE A 293 15.96 -9.46 3.17
C ILE A 293 16.47 -8.07 2.85
N LYS A 294 16.45 -7.72 1.56
CA LYS A 294 16.94 -6.43 1.06
C LYS A 294 15.95 -5.79 0.12
N ASP A 295 15.59 -4.54 0.38
CA ASP A 295 14.92 -3.70 -0.59
C ASP A 295 15.97 -3.17 -1.59
N LEU A 296 15.72 -3.41 -2.88
CA LEU A 296 16.69 -3.11 -3.94
C LEU A 296 16.66 -1.63 -4.35
N ARG A 297 15.58 -0.91 -4.01
CA ARG A 297 15.39 0.50 -4.34
C ARG A 297 16.07 1.41 -3.30
N THR A 298 15.87 1.10 -2.02
CA THR A 298 16.41 1.89 -0.90
C THR A 298 17.73 1.36 -0.36
N GLY A 299 18.05 0.10 -0.67
CA GLY A 299 19.24 -0.57 -0.13
C GLY A 299 19.09 -1.04 1.33
N VAL A 300 17.94 -0.82 1.97
CA VAL A 300 17.70 -1.23 3.35
C VAL A 300 17.68 -2.74 3.45
N GLU A 301 18.36 -3.26 4.48
CA GLU A 301 18.45 -4.70 4.76
C GLU A 301 17.94 -5.01 6.17
N ASN A 302 17.29 -6.19 6.31
CA ASN A 302 16.93 -6.78 7.59
C ASN A 302 17.40 -8.24 7.61
N ARG A 303 18.09 -8.64 8.68
CA ARG A 303 18.59 -10.01 8.87
C ARG A 303 17.63 -10.89 9.66
N ASN A 304 16.64 -10.30 10.31
CA ASN A 304 15.57 -11.05 10.97
C ASN A 304 14.48 -11.38 9.97
N THR A 305 14.74 -12.38 9.13
CA THR A 305 13.84 -12.78 8.06
C THR A 305 12.49 -13.25 8.57
N GLN A 306 12.46 -13.90 9.74
CA GLN A 306 11.21 -14.38 10.32
C GLN A 306 10.32 -13.23 10.77
N ALA A 307 10.87 -12.21 11.43
CA ALA A 307 10.10 -11.03 11.82
C ALA A 307 9.46 -10.34 10.61
N VAL A 308 10.22 -10.19 9.51
CA VAL A 308 9.72 -9.60 8.27
C VAL A 308 8.58 -10.43 7.69
N LEU A 309 8.74 -11.76 7.60
CA LEU A 309 7.68 -12.65 7.11
C LEU A 309 6.47 -12.71 8.06
N ASP A 310 6.64 -12.33 9.31
CA ASP A 310 5.59 -12.18 10.31
C ASP A 310 5.01 -10.75 10.38
N GLY A 311 5.39 -9.86 9.45
CA GLY A 311 4.76 -8.57 9.25
C GLY A 311 5.59 -7.34 9.67
N ASP A 312 6.86 -7.47 10.06
CA ASP A 312 7.74 -6.33 10.36
C ASP A 312 8.25 -5.67 9.06
N LEU A 313 7.38 -4.89 8.42
CA LEU A 313 7.66 -4.22 7.14
C LEU A 313 7.97 -2.73 7.27
N ASP A 314 7.70 -2.11 8.41
CA ASP A 314 7.74 -0.66 8.60
C ASP A 314 9.05 -0.05 8.11
N ARG A 315 10.17 -0.64 8.49
CA ARG A 315 11.49 -0.15 8.11
C ARG A 315 11.70 -0.06 6.59
N PHE A 316 11.13 -1.00 5.83
CA PHE A 316 11.22 -1.00 4.36
C PHE A 316 10.27 0.02 3.75
N ILE A 317 9.03 0.04 4.23
CA ILE A 317 7.98 0.93 3.75
C ILE A 317 8.36 2.39 4.02
N GLU A 318 8.75 2.72 5.25
CA GLU A 318 9.16 4.09 5.60
C GLU A 318 10.38 4.55 4.80
N ALA A 319 11.37 3.68 4.61
CA ALA A 319 12.53 4.03 3.79
C ALA A 319 12.16 4.30 2.32
N SER A 320 11.20 3.54 1.77
CA SER A 320 10.69 3.75 0.41
C SER A 320 9.90 5.05 0.30
N LEU A 321 9.03 5.35 1.28
CA LEU A 321 8.27 6.59 1.35
C LEU A 321 9.17 7.82 1.52
N LYS A 322 10.19 7.74 2.39
CA LYS A 322 11.19 8.81 2.58
C LYS A 322 12.02 9.04 1.31
N ALA A 323 12.27 8.01 0.52
CA ALA A 323 12.95 8.12 -0.77
C ALA A 323 12.08 8.74 -1.88
N GLY A 324 10.78 8.96 -1.63
CA GLY A 324 9.83 9.54 -2.59
C GLY A 324 9.39 8.57 -3.69
N LEU A 325 9.38 7.27 -3.39
CA LEU A 325 8.96 6.20 -4.31
C LEU A 325 7.44 6.06 -4.33
#